data_291e3a1cf874d85c693d4d7e3fd78f91
#
_entry.id   291e3a1cf874d85c693d4d7e3fd78f91
#
_cell.length_a   1.000
_cell.length_b   1.000
_cell.length_c   1.000
_cell.angle_alpha   90.00
_cell.angle_beta   90.00
_cell.angle_gamma   90.00
#
_symmetry.space_group_name_H-M   'P 1'
#
loop_
_entity.id
_entity.type
_entity.pdbx_description
1 polymer ?
#
loop_
_entity_poly.entity_id
_entity_poly.type
_entity_poly.pdbx_seq_one_letter_code
_entity_poly.pdbx_strand_id
1 'polypeptide(L)'
;MTRSLRIPLTNIYAKGGYCAHVKLGEHQHPVNLVLDTGSSTLAVHNGSYQPHEDTALKPTPYEQDVCYGMGGWYGPVVNTRVSFHGLGLSIHLDDVHVAVTAKEESQSFAQADGILGLAYDGLNTAYDLTSFLQTREVSPEVTYPYTLNQTDASVRDYRKWLHDFPKQTLTPYFTQLEAQGVVANQFALLTHRSSIFQTNSHCPVRKLQASKANHGLLVLGKPHIHADLYKAPIHTAKVLHDKYYNVNVKAVQIDGQPKRSAPALKDSEVKGYCTNGIVDSGASMVMFPPSLYKQLMNDFANHNPQFTNLLAPFMTFDGTEKGIDANKVNLHEWPNIYLYIEGEDSDICLCIPPEHYWQIHAPEPEMASFKILSTPNWPNQSILGLPLLNNYYTIFDRENGDKGVVQFATKASLSDALHLESSGIFHSQTKQNKNKE
;
A
#
# COMPACT_ATOMS: atom_id res chain seq x y z
N MET A 1 -0.95 19.66 -22.01
CA MET A 1 -1.63 19.80 -20.69
C MET A 1 -1.53 18.47 -19.98
N THR A 2 -0.99 18.45 -18.77
CA THR A 2 -0.96 17.25 -17.92
C THR A 2 -2.39 16.79 -17.61
N ARG A 3 -2.61 15.48 -17.67
CA ARG A 3 -3.93 14.86 -17.45
C ARG A 3 -4.19 14.69 -15.96
N SER A 4 -5.46 14.58 -15.59
CA SER A 4 -5.88 14.12 -14.27
C SER A 4 -6.90 13.00 -14.44
N LEU A 5 -6.65 11.86 -13.80
CA LEU A 5 -7.45 10.64 -13.94
C LEU A 5 -8.02 10.22 -12.60
N ARG A 6 -9.29 9.82 -12.59
CA ARG A 6 -9.92 9.09 -11.49
C ARG A 6 -9.93 7.60 -11.82
N ILE A 7 -9.27 6.80 -11.01
CA ILE A 7 -9.14 5.35 -11.21
C ILE A 7 -9.86 4.68 -10.05
N PRO A 8 -10.93 3.89 -10.32
CA PRO A 8 -11.64 3.14 -9.29
C PRO A 8 -10.71 2.15 -8.59
N LEU A 9 -10.84 2.05 -7.28
CA LEU A 9 -10.15 1.10 -6.42
C LEU A 9 -11.12 0.16 -5.73
N THR A 10 -10.63 -1.01 -5.36
CA THR A 10 -11.35 -1.94 -4.49
C THR A 10 -10.40 -2.70 -3.57
N ASN A 11 -10.86 -3.04 -2.37
CA ASN A 11 -10.10 -3.84 -1.42
C ASN A 11 -10.44 -5.35 -1.48
N ILE A 12 -11.38 -5.77 -2.33
CA ILE A 12 -11.86 -7.17 -2.33
C ILE A 12 -10.85 -8.18 -2.90
N TYR A 13 -9.84 -7.72 -3.62
CA TYR A 13 -8.80 -8.57 -4.20
C TYR A 13 -7.53 -8.62 -3.36
N ALA A 14 -7.46 -7.86 -2.26
CA ALA A 14 -6.33 -7.87 -1.35
C ALA A 14 -6.78 -7.88 0.10
N LYS A 15 -6.11 -8.67 0.92
CA LYS A 15 -6.33 -8.64 2.37
C LYS A 15 -5.59 -7.46 2.98
N GLY A 16 -6.31 -6.36 3.21
CA GLY A 16 -5.76 -5.19 3.88
C GLY A 16 -5.09 -4.15 2.97
N GLY A 17 -5.43 -4.13 1.69
CA GLY A 17 -4.96 -3.13 0.74
C GLY A 17 -6.03 -2.77 -0.29
N TYR A 18 -5.84 -1.68 -0.99
CA TYR A 18 -6.66 -1.30 -2.14
C TYR A 18 -5.95 -1.62 -3.44
N CYS A 19 -6.65 -2.28 -4.36
CA CYS A 19 -6.15 -2.59 -5.68
C CYS A 19 -6.69 -1.63 -6.73
N ALA A 20 -5.81 -1.22 -7.65
CA ALA A 20 -6.19 -0.69 -8.95
C ALA A 20 -6.23 -1.84 -9.97
N HIS A 21 -7.18 -1.77 -10.90
CA HIS A 21 -7.22 -2.65 -12.05
C HIS A 21 -6.31 -2.10 -13.14
N VAL A 22 -5.24 -2.81 -13.44
CA VAL A 22 -4.18 -2.44 -14.38
C VAL A 22 -4.16 -3.44 -15.52
N LYS A 23 -3.74 -3.04 -16.70
CA LYS A 23 -3.56 -3.94 -17.85
C LYS A 23 -2.10 -3.92 -18.28
N LEU A 24 -1.55 -5.10 -18.50
CA LEU A 24 -0.16 -5.34 -18.88
C LEU A 24 -0.06 -5.90 -20.30
N GLY A 25 1.00 -5.50 -20.98
CA GLY A 25 1.37 -6.01 -22.28
C GLY A 25 0.50 -5.53 -23.45
N GLU A 26 0.84 -6.00 -24.63
CA GLU A 26 0.10 -5.69 -25.87
C GLU A 26 -1.35 -6.23 -25.82
N HIS A 27 -1.53 -7.43 -25.27
CA HIS A 27 -2.86 -8.06 -25.16
C HIS A 27 -3.69 -7.53 -24.01
N GLN A 28 -3.24 -6.47 -23.31
CA GLN A 28 -3.98 -5.81 -22.23
C GLN A 28 -4.43 -6.79 -21.12
N HIS A 29 -3.51 -7.67 -20.69
CA HIS A 29 -3.76 -8.66 -19.65
C HIS A 29 -4.13 -7.99 -18.32
N PRO A 30 -5.31 -8.28 -17.76
CA PRO A 30 -5.79 -7.60 -16.56
C PRO A 30 -5.16 -8.16 -15.28
N VAL A 31 -4.68 -7.27 -14.41
CA VAL A 31 -4.17 -7.58 -13.07
C VAL A 31 -4.70 -6.59 -12.03
N ASN A 32 -4.85 -7.05 -10.80
CA ASN A 32 -5.25 -6.23 -9.66
C ASN A 32 -4.00 -5.96 -8.79
N LEU A 33 -3.51 -4.73 -8.79
CA LEU A 33 -2.28 -4.35 -8.11
C LEU A 33 -2.59 -3.54 -6.85
N VAL A 34 -2.05 -3.97 -5.70
CA VAL A 34 -2.12 -3.20 -4.45
C VAL A 34 -1.38 -1.88 -4.64
N LEU A 35 -2.00 -0.77 -4.24
CA LEU A 35 -1.36 0.54 -4.21
C LEU A 35 -0.57 0.72 -2.91
N ASP A 36 0.73 0.92 -3.04
CA ASP A 36 1.65 0.91 -1.91
C ASP A 36 2.56 2.14 -1.91
N THR A 37 2.31 3.09 -1.01
CA THR A 37 3.20 4.23 -0.78
C THR A 37 4.40 3.89 0.11
N GLY A 38 4.49 2.66 0.59
CA GLY A 38 5.63 2.10 1.32
C GLY A 38 6.64 1.37 0.44
N SER A 39 6.41 1.25 -0.89
CA SER A 39 7.35 0.68 -1.85
C SER A 39 7.32 1.42 -3.19
N SER A 40 8.28 1.09 -4.11
CA SER A 40 8.41 1.78 -5.41
C SER A 40 8.41 0.82 -6.60
N THR A 41 8.37 -0.46 -6.34
CA THR A 41 8.43 -1.48 -7.40
C THR A 41 7.05 -1.77 -7.95
N LEU A 42 6.93 -1.93 -9.28
CA LEU A 42 5.81 -2.59 -9.91
C LEU A 42 6.18 -4.06 -10.06
N ALA A 43 5.47 -4.93 -9.32
CA ALA A 43 5.70 -6.37 -9.37
C ALA A 43 4.39 -7.13 -9.56
N VAL A 44 4.46 -8.25 -10.29
CA VAL A 44 3.32 -9.11 -10.56
C VAL A 44 3.65 -10.57 -10.28
N HIS A 45 2.66 -11.32 -9.82
CA HIS A 45 2.78 -12.76 -9.66
C HIS A 45 2.82 -13.44 -11.04
N ASN A 46 3.75 -14.40 -11.24
CA ASN A 46 3.92 -15.07 -12.53
C ASN A 46 2.70 -15.88 -12.97
N GLY A 47 1.82 -16.27 -12.03
CA GLY A 47 0.54 -16.93 -12.34
C GLY A 47 -0.56 -15.98 -12.79
N SER A 48 -0.41 -14.67 -12.52
CA SER A 48 -1.40 -13.64 -12.86
C SER A 48 -1.05 -12.89 -14.13
N TYR A 49 0.22 -12.85 -14.53
CA TYR A 49 0.68 -12.30 -15.80
C TYR A 49 1.55 -13.34 -16.50
N GLN A 50 1.37 -13.49 -17.80
CA GLN A 50 2.07 -14.49 -18.62
C GLN A 50 3.01 -13.80 -19.61
N PRO A 51 4.28 -13.56 -19.21
CA PRO A 51 5.24 -12.82 -20.05
C PRO A 51 5.47 -13.44 -21.44
N HIS A 52 5.36 -14.76 -21.57
CA HIS A 52 5.59 -15.49 -22.82
C HIS A 52 4.48 -15.22 -23.88
N GLU A 53 3.33 -14.71 -23.47
CA GLU A 53 2.23 -14.32 -24.36
C GLU A 53 2.28 -12.83 -24.75
N ASP A 54 3.15 -12.05 -24.12
CA ASP A 54 3.23 -10.61 -24.32
C ASP A 54 4.23 -10.24 -25.41
N THR A 55 3.72 -9.83 -26.58
CA THR A 55 4.53 -9.41 -27.73
C THR A 55 5.19 -8.04 -27.56
N ALA A 56 4.76 -7.24 -26.58
CA ALA A 56 5.40 -5.96 -26.25
C ALA A 56 6.54 -6.12 -25.24
N LEU A 57 6.73 -7.33 -24.69
CA LEU A 57 7.74 -7.59 -23.67
C LEU A 57 9.16 -7.47 -24.24
N LYS A 58 10.00 -6.76 -23.51
CA LYS A 58 11.45 -6.70 -23.72
C LYS A 58 12.14 -7.21 -22.46
N PRO A 59 12.83 -8.35 -22.52
CA PRO A 59 13.58 -8.85 -21.38
C PRO A 59 14.75 -7.92 -21.03
N THR A 60 15.18 -7.95 -19.77
CA THR A 60 16.33 -7.17 -19.27
C THR A 60 17.37 -8.09 -18.61
N PRO A 61 18.61 -7.62 -18.36
CA PRO A 61 19.57 -8.37 -17.56
C PRO A 61 19.33 -8.23 -16.04
N TYR A 62 18.24 -7.61 -15.62
CA TYR A 62 18.00 -7.26 -14.23
C TYR A 62 17.19 -8.32 -13.50
N GLU A 63 17.57 -8.55 -12.26
CA GLU A 63 16.81 -9.26 -11.24
C GLU A 63 16.43 -8.32 -10.10
N GLN A 64 15.32 -8.56 -9.46
CA GLN A 64 14.87 -7.77 -8.32
C GLN A 64 14.43 -8.67 -7.18
N ASP A 65 14.68 -8.21 -5.95
CA ASP A 65 14.11 -8.80 -4.74
C ASP A 65 13.51 -7.71 -3.86
N VAL A 66 12.44 -8.02 -3.18
CA VAL A 66 11.84 -7.15 -2.18
C VAL A 66 11.47 -7.95 -0.94
N CYS A 67 11.74 -7.38 0.23
CA CYS A 67 11.24 -7.84 1.52
C CYS A 67 10.26 -6.82 2.07
N TYR A 68 9.09 -7.28 2.39
CA TYR A 68 8.09 -6.52 3.14
C TYR A 68 8.10 -6.90 4.62
N GLY A 69 7.30 -6.24 5.43
CA GLY A 69 7.11 -6.61 6.82
C GLY A 69 6.62 -8.06 7.00
N MET A 70 5.93 -8.58 5.98
CA MET A 70 5.47 -9.97 5.89
C MET A 70 5.87 -10.58 4.55
N GLY A 71 6.88 -11.47 4.57
CA GLY A 71 7.36 -12.17 3.39
C GLY A 71 8.23 -11.35 2.45
N GLY A 72 8.51 -11.93 1.30
CA GLY A 72 9.32 -11.34 0.25
C GLY A 72 9.23 -12.15 -1.03
N TRP A 73 9.80 -11.62 -2.10
CA TRP A 73 9.85 -12.28 -3.39
C TRP A 73 11.14 -11.91 -4.13
N TYR A 74 11.46 -12.67 -5.16
CA TYR A 74 12.47 -12.31 -6.15
C TYR A 74 12.01 -12.74 -7.55
N GLY A 75 12.57 -12.11 -8.58
CA GLY A 75 12.33 -12.50 -9.96
C GLY A 75 12.92 -11.54 -10.98
N PRO A 76 12.87 -11.94 -12.28
CA PRO A 76 13.36 -11.14 -13.39
C PRO A 76 12.56 -9.85 -13.56
N VAL A 77 13.24 -8.81 -14.04
CA VAL A 77 12.62 -7.57 -14.49
C VAL A 77 12.49 -7.59 -16.00
N VAL A 78 11.29 -7.32 -16.48
CA VAL A 78 10.99 -7.15 -17.90
C VAL A 78 10.47 -5.74 -18.15
N ASN A 79 10.59 -5.25 -19.38
CA ASN A 79 9.93 -4.04 -19.81
C ASN A 79 8.70 -4.40 -20.62
N THR A 80 7.57 -3.76 -20.33
CA THR A 80 6.36 -3.94 -21.12
C THR A 80 5.46 -2.72 -21.02
N ARG A 81 4.32 -2.78 -21.74
CA ARG A 81 3.27 -1.76 -21.68
C ARG A 81 2.45 -1.90 -20.41
N VAL A 82 2.21 -0.77 -19.72
CA VAL A 82 1.32 -0.69 -18.57
C VAL A 82 0.22 0.34 -18.85
N SER A 83 -1.04 -0.08 -18.69
CA SER A 83 -2.20 0.74 -19.01
C SER A 83 -3.14 0.87 -17.82
N PHE A 84 -3.59 2.10 -17.54
CA PHE A 84 -4.67 2.39 -16.60
C PHE A 84 -5.91 2.89 -17.34
N HIS A 85 -7.05 2.40 -16.89
CA HIS A 85 -8.35 2.85 -17.37
C HIS A 85 -9.06 3.58 -16.22
N GLY A 86 -9.09 4.90 -16.33
CA GLY A 86 -9.85 5.76 -15.43
C GLY A 86 -11.28 5.99 -15.92
N LEU A 87 -12.00 6.80 -15.16
CA LEU A 87 -13.35 7.23 -15.53
C LEU A 87 -13.28 8.21 -16.71
N GLY A 88 -13.60 7.71 -17.90
CA GLY A 88 -13.65 8.50 -19.12
C GLY A 88 -12.30 8.78 -19.80
N LEU A 89 -11.18 8.31 -19.26
CA LEU A 89 -9.86 8.51 -19.82
C LEU A 89 -8.96 7.31 -19.54
N SER A 90 -8.11 6.95 -20.49
CA SER A 90 -7.09 5.92 -20.35
C SER A 90 -5.70 6.50 -20.59
N ILE A 91 -4.71 5.97 -19.87
CA ILE A 91 -3.30 6.24 -20.09
C ILE A 91 -2.54 4.93 -20.24
N HIS A 92 -1.46 4.96 -20.98
CA HIS A 92 -0.51 3.86 -21.07
C HIS A 92 0.91 4.42 -21.15
N LEU A 93 1.84 3.62 -20.68
CA LEU A 93 3.27 3.79 -20.90
C LEU A 93 3.83 2.51 -21.51
N ASP A 94 4.72 2.66 -22.48
CA ASP A 94 5.57 1.60 -22.99
C ASP A 94 6.89 1.54 -22.20
N ASP A 95 7.60 0.42 -22.30
CA ASP A 95 8.92 0.22 -21.71
C ASP A 95 8.96 0.43 -20.18
N VAL A 96 7.88 0.06 -19.47
CA VAL A 96 7.81 0.11 -18.02
C VAL A 96 8.48 -1.12 -17.41
N HIS A 97 9.34 -0.90 -16.42
CA HIS A 97 9.94 -1.98 -15.64
C HIS A 97 8.88 -2.68 -14.78
N VAL A 98 8.70 -3.98 -15.01
CA VAL A 98 7.79 -4.87 -14.28
C VAL A 98 8.59 -6.06 -13.77
N ALA A 99 8.66 -6.24 -12.47
CA ALA A 99 9.22 -7.45 -11.87
C ALA A 99 8.18 -8.58 -11.94
N VAL A 100 8.60 -9.75 -12.43
CA VAL A 100 7.74 -10.95 -12.47
C VAL A 100 8.26 -11.93 -11.43
N THR A 101 7.44 -12.28 -10.43
CA THR A 101 7.93 -13.12 -9.34
C THR A 101 8.30 -14.52 -9.82
N ALA A 102 9.54 -14.96 -9.57
CA ALA A 102 9.95 -16.34 -9.75
C ALA A 102 9.66 -17.18 -8.51
N LYS A 103 9.79 -16.57 -7.33
CA LYS A 103 9.45 -17.18 -6.04
C LYS A 103 8.92 -16.12 -5.07
N GLU A 104 7.94 -16.50 -4.29
CA GLU A 104 7.29 -15.66 -3.28
C GLU A 104 7.22 -16.42 -1.94
N GLU A 105 7.46 -15.70 -0.84
CA GLU A 105 7.22 -16.18 0.52
C GLU A 105 5.95 -15.53 1.07
N SER A 106 5.08 -16.35 1.64
CA SER A 106 3.91 -15.96 2.45
C SER A 106 3.14 -14.70 2.00
N GLN A 107 2.49 -14.79 0.83
CA GLN A 107 1.46 -13.80 0.43
C GLN A 107 1.95 -12.33 0.42
N SER A 108 3.12 -12.07 -0.13
CA SER A 108 3.73 -10.73 -0.21
C SER A 108 2.84 -9.67 -0.86
N PHE A 109 1.87 -10.07 -1.67
CA PHE A 109 0.91 -9.18 -2.33
C PHE A 109 -0.49 -9.21 -1.69
N ALA A 110 -0.61 -9.67 -0.45
CA ALA A 110 -1.88 -9.72 0.28
C ALA A 110 -3.01 -10.44 -0.50
N GLN A 111 -2.68 -11.46 -1.29
CA GLN A 111 -3.56 -12.24 -2.20
C GLN A 111 -3.98 -11.50 -3.49
N ALA A 112 -3.47 -10.31 -3.77
CA ALA A 112 -3.64 -9.65 -5.06
C ALA A 112 -2.72 -10.26 -6.14
N ASP A 113 -2.88 -9.80 -7.38
CA ASP A 113 -2.05 -10.24 -8.51
C ASP A 113 -0.64 -9.63 -8.48
N GLY A 114 -0.42 -8.60 -7.68
CA GLY A 114 0.84 -7.89 -7.54
C GLY A 114 0.72 -6.60 -6.76
N ILE A 115 1.73 -5.77 -6.88
CA ILE A 115 1.87 -4.49 -6.17
C ILE A 115 2.30 -3.38 -7.13
N LEU A 116 1.77 -2.19 -6.94
CA LEU A 116 2.21 -0.96 -7.57
C LEU A 116 2.76 -0.02 -6.50
N GLY A 117 4.08 0.04 -6.42
CA GLY A 117 4.78 0.95 -5.54
C GLY A 117 4.64 2.41 -5.99
N LEU A 118 4.29 3.28 -5.04
CA LEU A 118 4.08 4.71 -5.25
C LEU A 118 5.06 5.59 -4.45
N ALA A 119 6.08 4.99 -3.80
CA ALA A 119 7.14 5.71 -3.13
C ALA A 119 8.21 6.22 -4.12
N TYR A 120 9.28 6.81 -3.61
CA TYR A 120 10.33 7.45 -4.41
C TYR A 120 11.33 6.44 -4.98
N ASP A 121 12.18 6.87 -5.90
CA ASP A 121 13.08 6.05 -6.70
C ASP A 121 14.06 5.19 -5.87
N GLY A 122 14.51 5.71 -4.74
CA GLY A 122 15.53 5.06 -3.91
C GLY A 122 15.18 3.67 -3.39
N LEU A 123 13.91 3.25 -3.47
CA LEU A 123 13.47 1.90 -3.10
C LEU A 123 13.38 0.93 -4.28
N ASN A 124 13.44 1.41 -5.52
CA ASN A 124 13.30 0.57 -6.71
C ASN A 124 14.67 0.06 -7.19
N THR A 125 15.34 -0.73 -6.35
CA THR A 125 16.65 -1.28 -6.63
C THR A 125 16.53 -2.65 -7.30
N ALA A 126 17.26 -2.83 -8.43
CA ALA A 126 17.47 -4.10 -9.08
C ALA A 126 18.98 -4.44 -9.08
N TYR A 127 19.33 -5.62 -9.55
CA TYR A 127 20.71 -6.10 -9.66
C TYR A 127 21.01 -6.47 -11.09
N ASP A 128 22.16 -6.02 -11.60
CA ASP A 128 22.61 -6.26 -12.96
C ASP A 128 23.39 -7.57 -13.06
N LEU A 129 22.82 -8.54 -13.75
CA LEU A 129 23.38 -9.86 -13.95
C LEU A 129 24.11 -10.02 -15.29
N THR A 130 24.33 -8.94 -16.05
CA THR A 130 24.96 -9.00 -17.39
C THR A 130 26.23 -9.84 -17.39
N SER A 131 27.20 -9.53 -16.51
CA SER A 131 28.47 -10.27 -16.45
C SER A 131 28.29 -11.74 -16.05
N PHE A 132 27.34 -12.05 -15.17
CA PHE A 132 27.02 -13.43 -14.80
C PHE A 132 26.44 -14.20 -15.98
N LEU A 133 25.49 -13.60 -16.71
CA LEU A 133 24.86 -14.21 -17.88
C LEU A 133 25.87 -14.47 -19.00
N GLN A 134 26.81 -13.53 -19.22
CA GLN A 134 27.91 -13.72 -20.16
C GLN A 134 28.81 -14.92 -19.80
N THR A 135 29.15 -15.07 -18.51
CA THR A 135 29.94 -16.24 -18.05
C THR A 135 29.20 -17.57 -18.20
N ARG A 136 27.91 -17.53 -18.36
CA ARG A 136 26.99 -18.68 -18.61
C ARG A 136 26.66 -18.84 -20.09
N GLU A 137 27.25 -18.04 -20.97
CA GLU A 137 27.04 -18.06 -22.42
C GLU A 137 25.57 -17.83 -22.80
N VAL A 138 24.80 -17.10 -21.96
CA VAL A 138 23.43 -16.71 -22.24
C VAL A 138 23.42 -15.54 -23.22
N SER A 139 22.79 -15.71 -24.36
CA SER A 139 22.71 -14.69 -25.40
C SER A 139 21.27 -14.61 -25.97
N PRO A 140 20.62 -13.44 -25.94
CA PRO A 140 21.08 -12.20 -25.31
C PRO A 140 21.18 -12.33 -23.78
N GLU A 141 21.94 -11.44 -23.12
CA GLU A 141 22.13 -11.40 -21.67
C GLU A 141 20.85 -10.91 -20.97
N VAL A 142 19.87 -11.82 -20.75
CA VAL A 142 18.57 -11.52 -20.18
C VAL A 142 18.21 -12.52 -19.09
N THR A 143 17.51 -12.04 -18.05
CA THR A 143 17.08 -12.86 -16.93
C THR A 143 15.77 -13.59 -17.20
N TYR A 144 14.97 -13.14 -18.18
CA TYR A 144 13.76 -13.82 -18.64
C TYR A 144 13.90 -14.16 -20.14
N PRO A 145 13.55 -15.36 -20.60
CA PRO A 145 13.03 -16.52 -19.87
C PRO A 145 14.12 -17.44 -19.29
N TYR A 146 15.36 -16.94 -19.12
CA TYR A 146 16.47 -17.75 -18.59
C TYR A 146 16.20 -18.18 -17.16
N THR A 147 16.18 -19.48 -16.93
CA THR A 147 16.01 -20.04 -15.59
C THR A 147 17.35 -20.02 -14.89
N LEU A 148 17.51 -19.12 -13.93
CA LEU A 148 18.64 -19.16 -13.01
C LEU A 148 18.51 -20.42 -12.17
N ASN A 149 19.49 -21.37 -12.30
CA ASN A 149 19.46 -22.70 -11.70
C ASN A 149 19.57 -22.69 -10.15
N GLN A 150 18.72 -21.91 -9.48
CA GLN A 150 18.63 -21.81 -8.01
C GLN A 150 17.20 -22.02 -7.51
N THR A 151 16.41 -22.81 -8.24
CA THR A 151 14.99 -23.08 -7.94
C THR A 151 14.74 -23.66 -6.54
N ASP A 152 15.75 -24.29 -5.93
CA ASP A 152 15.64 -24.87 -4.59
C ASP A 152 16.13 -23.94 -3.47
N ALA A 153 16.77 -22.80 -3.81
CA ALA A 153 17.21 -21.85 -2.81
C ALA A 153 15.99 -21.19 -2.10
N SER A 154 16.11 -20.97 -0.79
CA SER A 154 15.16 -20.10 -0.08
C SER A 154 15.22 -18.67 -0.65
N VAL A 155 14.14 -17.89 -0.51
CA VAL A 155 14.18 -16.47 -0.90
C VAL A 155 15.34 -15.74 -0.20
N ARG A 156 15.59 -16.07 1.06
CA ARG A 156 16.70 -15.50 1.83
C ARG A 156 18.08 -15.82 1.24
N ASP A 157 18.31 -17.06 0.81
CA ASP A 157 19.64 -17.45 0.29
C ASP A 157 19.85 -16.92 -1.12
N TYR A 158 18.78 -16.89 -1.94
CA TYR A 158 18.80 -16.25 -3.25
C TYR A 158 19.13 -14.74 -3.14
N ARG A 159 18.50 -14.04 -2.19
CA ARG A 159 18.79 -12.63 -1.92
C ARG A 159 20.24 -12.39 -1.57
N LYS A 160 20.85 -13.21 -0.72
CA LYS A 160 22.28 -13.06 -0.38
C LYS A 160 23.15 -13.15 -1.62
N TRP A 161 22.87 -14.12 -2.48
CA TRP A 161 23.58 -14.29 -3.73
C TRP A 161 23.34 -13.11 -4.68
N LEU A 162 22.10 -12.66 -4.81
CA LEU A 162 21.73 -11.54 -5.69
C LEU A 162 22.40 -10.23 -5.25
N HIS A 163 22.60 -10.04 -3.96
CA HIS A 163 23.22 -8.83 -3.41
C HIS A 163 24.74 -8.71 -3.69
N ASP A 164 25.37 -9.73 -4.25
CA ASP A 164 26.76 -9.68 -4.71
C ASP A 164 26.91 -9.00 -6.09
N PHE A 165 25.80 -8.77 -6.80
CA PHE A 165 25.81 -8.11 -8.11
C PHE A 165 25.68 -6.59 -8.02
N PRO A 166 26.12 -5.87 -9.09
CA PRO A 166 25.98 -4.42 -9.17
C PRO A 166 24.52 -3.98 -9.02
N LYS A 167 24.31 -2.94 -8.23
CA LYS A 167 22.97 -2.36 -8.02
C LYS A 167 22.64 -1.38 -9.13
N GLN A 168 21.38 -1.45 -9.58
CA GLN A 168 20.77 -0.53 -10.54
C GLN A 168 19.49 0.03 -9.94
N THR A 169 19.35 1.36 -9.88
CA THR A 169 18.07 1.99 -9.54
C THR A 169 17.21 2.04 -10.79
N LEU A 170 16.00 1.48 -10.71
CA LEU A 170 15.02 1.53 -11.79
C LEU A 170 14.05 2.67 -11.53
N THR A 171 13.61 3.35 -12.60
CA THR A 171 12.61 4.43 -12.46
C THR A 171 11.24 3.84 -12.18
N PRO A 172 10.56 4.20 -11.05
CA PRO A 172 9.22 3.72 -10.74
C PRO A 172 8.19 4.17 -11.77
N TYR A 173 7.11 3.41 -11.89
CA TYR A 173 6.05 3.69 -12.87
C TYR A 173 5.48 5.11 -12.75
N PHE A 174 5.18 5.57 -11.53
CA PHE A 174 4.63 6.91 -11.33
C PHE A 174 5.62 8.02 -11.73
N THR A 175 6.91 7.84 -11.42
CA THR A 175 7.98 8.77 -11.85
C THR A 175 8.11 8.79 -13.37
N GLN A 176 7.93 7.64 -14.07
CA GLN A 176 7.93 7.62 -15.53
C GLN A 176 6.74 8.37 -16.12
N LEU A 177 5.53 8.25 -15.52
CA LEU A 177 4.34 9.00 -15.96
C LEU A 177 4.55 10.51 -15.87
N GLU A 178 5.18 10.95 -14.80
CA GLU A 178 5.50 12.36 -14.57
C GLU A 178 6.57 12.85 -15.55
N ALA A 179 7.70 12.14 -15.64
CA ALA A 179 8.82 12.50 -16.52
C ALA A 179 8.42 12.61 -18.00
N GLN A 180 7.44 11.82 -18.44
CA GLN A 180 6.87 11.90 -19.79
C GLN A 180 5.76 12.97 -19.93
N GLY A 181 5.47 13.71 -18.87
CA GLY A 181 4.46 14.77 -18.86
C GLY A 181 3.03 14.26 -19.02
N VAL A 182 2.78 12.99 -18.75
CA VAL A 182 1.45 12.38 -18.85
C VAL A 182 0.55 12.89 -17.73
N VAL A 183 1.08 12.93 -16.49
CA VAL A 183 0.41 13.47 -15.30
C VAL A 183 1.33 14.45 -14.57
N ALA A 184 0.77 15.27 -13.69
CA ALA A 184 1.55 16.07 -12.74
C ALA A 184 2.13 15.14 -11.67
N ASN A 185 3.24 15.53 -11.03
CA ASN A 185 3.89 14.73 -9.97
C ASN A 185 3.12 14.77 -8.65
N GLN A 186 1.85 14.50 -8.74
CA GLN A 186 0.87 14.53 -7.65
C GLN A 186 -0.11 13.37 -7.84
N PHE A 187 -0.55 12.75 -6.75
CA PHE A 187 -1.67 11.83 -6.75
C PHE A 187 -2.43 11.90 -5.43
N ALA A 188 -3.62 11.34 -5.38
CA ALA A 188 -4.38 11.23 -4.14
C ALA A 188 -5.09 9.88 -4.01
N LEU A 189 -5.31 9.50 -2.76
CA LEU A 189 -6.07 8.31 -2.38
C LEU A 189 -7.33 8.70 -1.61
N LEU A 190 -8.43 8.07 -1.97
CA LEU A 190 -9.69 8.09 -1.23
C LEU A 190 -10.03 6.64 -0.89
N THR A 191 -9.91 6.29 0.38
CA THR A 191 -10.16 4.94 0.90
C THR A 191 -11.16 4.97 2.04
N HIS A 192 -11.75 3.84 2.43
CA HIS A 192 -12.81 3.82 3.43
C HIS A 192 -12.59 2.77 4.52
N ARG A 193 -11.89 1.66 4.21
CA ARG A 193 -11.72 0.55 5.13
C ARG A 193 -10.34 -0.09 5.00
N SER A 194 -9.86 -0.63 6.10
CA SER A 194 -8.59 -1.37 6.15
C SER A 194 -8.76 -2.88 5.93
N SER A 195 -10.00 -3.37 5.90
CA SER A 195 -10.33 -4.78 5.67
C SER A 195 -11.59 -4.88 4.82
N ILE A 196 -11.75 -5.99 4.13
CA ILE A 196 -12.94 -6.26 3.30
C ILE A 196 -14.19 -6.25 4.19
N PHE A 197 -15.21 -5.50 3.77
CA PHE A 197 -16.52 -5.53 4.41
C PHE A 197 -17.31 -6.71 3.89
N GLN A 198 -17.69 -7.62 4.77
CA GLN A 198 -18.48 -8.80 4.43
C GLN A 198 -19.53 -9.11 5.51
N THR A 199 -20.76 -9.30 5.10
CA THR A 199 -21.91 -9.47 6.03
C THR A 199 -22.29 -10.93 6.28
N ASN A 200 -21.74 -11.87 5.48
CA ASN A 200 -21.95 -13.31 5.69
C ASN A 200 -20.76 -14.11 5.14
N SER A 201 -20.52 -15.31 5.69
CA SER A 201 -19.39 -16.18 5.37
C SER A 201 -19.32 -16.69 3.93
N HIS A 202 -20.42 -16.56 3.18
CA HIS A 202 -20.54 -17.00 1.79
C HIS A 202 -20.93 -15.82 0.90
N CYS A 203 -20.43 -14.62 1.21
CA CYS A 203 -20.73 -13.42 0.43
C CYS A 203 -20.12 -13.56 -0.98
N PRO A 204 -20.93 -13.71 -2.03
CA PRO A 204 -20.37 -13.82 -3.38
C PRO A 204 -19.63 -12.54 -3.75
N VAL A 205 -18.55 -12.68 -4.54
CA VAL A 205 -17.72 -11.56 -5.01
C VAL A 205 -18.57 -10.41 -5.56
N ARG A 206 -19.65 -10.70 -6.29
CA ARG A 206 -20.57 -9.68 -6.81
C ARG A 206 -21.21 -8.81 -5.69
N LYS A 207 -21.52 -9.38 -4.53
CA LYS A 207 -22.05 -8.61 -3.40
C LYS A 207 -20.97 -7.80 -2.70
N LEU A 208 -19.76 -8.33 -2.59
CA LEU A 208 -18.62 -7.59 -2.08
C LEU A 208 -18.32 -6.38 -2.99
N GLN A 209 -18.34 -6.59 -4.32
CA GLN A 209 -18.18 -5.54 -5.33
C GLN A 209 -19.28 -4.48 -5.28
N ALA A 210 -20.52 -4.84 -4.94
CA ALA A 210 -21.61 -3.89 -4.82
C ALA A 210 -21.57 -3.03 -3.54
N SER A 211 -20.74 -3.41 -2.56
CA SER A 211 -20.61 -2.66 -1.31
C SER A 211 -19.70 -1.45 -1.48
N LYS A 212 -20.26 -0.23 -1.34
CA LYS A 212 -19.50 1.03 -1.36
C LYS A 212 -18.37 1.06 -0.32
N ALA A 213 -18.51 0.32 0.78
CA ALA A 213 -17.48 0.21 1.80
C ALA A 213 -16.17 -0.43 1.29
N ASN A 214 -16.25 -1.23 0.22
CA ASN A 214 -15.12 -1.91 -0.38
C ASN A 214 -14.50 -1.14 -1.57
N HIS A 215 -14.97 0.06 -1.85
CA HIS A 215 -14.48 0.89 -2.95
C HIS A 215 -13.56 1.99 -2.46
N GLY A 216 -12.78 2.53 -3.37
CA GLY A 216 -11.92 3.68 -3.21
C GLY A 216 -11.66 4.35 -4.54
N LEU A 217 -10.80 5.35 -4.52
CA LEU A 217 -10.40 6.09 -5.71
C LEU A 217 -8.91 6.45 -5.62
N LEU A 218 -8.20 6.24 -6.73
CA LEU A 218 -6.91 6.85 -6.99
C LEU A 218 -7.12 8.02 -7.95
N VAL A 219 -6.61 9.18 -7.62
CA VAL A 219 -6.51 10.31 -8.54
C VAL A 219 -5.05 10.49 -8.93
N LEU A 220 -4.74 10.31 -10.22
CA LEU A 220 -3.41 10.56 -10.77
C LEU A 220 -3.36 11.95 -11.40
N GLY A 221 -2.43 12.79 -10.96
CA GLY A 221 -2.21 14.15 -11.41
C GLY A 221 -3.28 15.14 -10.95
N LYS A 222 -2.84 16.30 -10.49
CA LYS A 222 -3.67 17.45 -10.09
C LYS A 222 -4.86 17.13 -9.17
N PRO A 223 -4.65 16.47 -8.02
CA PRO A 223 -5.73 16.04 -7.13
C PRO A 223 -6.60 17.19 -6.62
N HIS A 224 -6.06 18.39 -6.51
CA HIS A 224 -6.77 19.59 -6.02
C HIS A 224 -7.92 20.07 -6.92
N ILE A 225 -7.92 19.72 -8.22
CA ILE A 225 -9.02 20.10 -9.11
C ILE A 225 -10.31 19.31 -8.87
N HIS A 226 -10.23 18.23 -8.10
CA HIS A 226 -11.36 17.35 -7.77
C HIS A 226 -12.03 17.77 -6.46
N ALA A 227 -12.47 19.04 -6.39
CA ALA A 227 -13.06 19.64 -5.19
C ALA A 227 -14.36 18.96 -4.70
N ASP A 228 -14.97 18.12 -5.52
CA ASP A 228 -16.11 17.28 -5.15
C ASP A 228 -15.72 16.08 -4.24
N LEU A 229 -14.44 15.75 -4.14
CA LEU A 229 -13.94 14.62 -3.33
C LEU A 229 -13.59 14.99 -1.88
N TYR A 230 -13.42 16.29 -1.59
CA TYR A 230 -12.96 16.73 -0.28
C TYR A 230 -13.51 18.09 0.13
N LYS A 231 -13.31 18.44 1.40
CA LYS A 231 -13.67 19.73 2.00
C LYS A 231 -12.46 20.32 2.76
N ALA A 232 -12.38 21.62 2.82
CA ALA A 232 -11.44 22.31 3.70
C ALA A 232 -11.76 22.04 5.19
N PRO A 233 -10.76 22.15 6.11
CA PRO A 233 -9.39 22.52 5.85
C PRO A 233 -8.55 21.39 5.25
N ILE A 234 -7.42 21.74 4.64
CA ILE A 234 -6.36 20.82 4.22
C ILE A 234 -5.23 20.97 5.24
N HIS A 235 -4.82 19.85 5.83
CA HIS A 235 -3.69 19.77 6.75
C HIS A 235 -2.46 19.28 6.00
N THR A 236 -1.35 20.00 6.05
CA THR A 236 -0.14 19.66 5.29
C THR A 236 0.95 19.15 6.23
N ALA A 237 1.33 17.89 6.05
CA ALA A 237 2.48 17.28 6.70
C ALA A 237 3.72 17.41 5.82
N LYS A 238 4.84 17.82 6.42
CA LYS A 238 6.13 17.94 5.73
C LYS A 238 6.72 16.56 5.47
N VAL A 239 7.15 16.29 4.23
CA VAL A 239 7.99 15.14 3.91
C VAL A 239 9.45 15.49 4.19
N LEU A 240 10.08 14.73 5.08
CA LEU A 240 11.45 15.00 5.55
C LEU A 240 12.51 14.19 4.81
N HIS A 241 12.11 13.11 4.14
CA HIS A 241 13.01 12.26 3.37
C HIS A 241 12.24 11.54 2.25
N ASP A 242 12.87 11.41 1.10
CA ASP A 242 12.35 10.85 -0.14
C ASP A 242 12.68 9.36 -0.34
N LYS A 243 12.85 8.62 0.75
CA LYS A 243 12.88 7.16 0.72
C LYS A 243 11.46 6.60 0.66
N TYR A 244 10.64 7.06 1.61
CA TYR A 244 9.20 6.87 1.70
C TYR A 244 8.55 8.26 1.76
N TYR A 245 7.24 8.33 2.02
CA TYR A 245 6.62 9.56 2.50
C TYR A 245 6.93 9.70 3.99
N ASN A 246 8.19 10.04 4.26
CA ASN A 246 8.76 10.11 5.59
C ASN A 246 8.30 11.38 6.31
N VAL A 247 7.65 11.23 7.44
CA VAL A 247 7.14 12.31 8.29
C VAL A 247 7.71 12.22 9.70
N ASN A 248 7.57 13.29 10.49
CA ASN A 248 7.93 13.30 11.90
C ASN A 248 6.66 13.28 12.76
N VAL A 249 6.40 12.16 13.43
CA VAL A 249 5.33 12.03 14.41
C VAL A 249 5.81 12.64 15.72
N LYS A 250 5.13 13.70 16.20
CA LYS A 250 5.46 14.40 17.45
C LYS A 250 4.85 13.71 18.66
N ALA A 251 3.56 13.38 18.55
CA ALA A 251 2.81 12.77 19.65
C ALA A 251 1.57 12.03 19.15
N VAL A 252 1.03 11.18 20.01
CA VAL A 252 -0.28 10.53 19.84
C VAL A 252 -1.10 10.74 21.11
N GLN A 253 -2.40 10.90 20.98
CA GLN A 253 -3.31 11.13 22.11
C GLN A 253 -4.61 10.33 21.92
N ILE A 254 -4.99 9.60 22.93
CA ILE A 254 -6.34 9.08 23.08
C ILE A 254 -7.21 10.21 23.64
N ASP A 255 -8.38 10.44 23.07
CA ASP A 255 -9.27 11.50 23.52
C ASP A 255 -9.55 11.43 25.02
N GLY A 256 -9.47 12.58 25.70
CA GLY A 256 -9.57 12.66 27.17
C GLY A 256 -8.33 12.19 27.95
N GLN A 257 -7.27 11.71 27.27
CA GLN A 257 -6.03 11.27 27.91
C GLN A 257 -4.85 12.21 27.59
N PRO A 258 -3.73 12.14 28.34
CA PRO A 258 -2.55 12.95 28.07
C PRO A 258 -1.94 12.66 26.69
N LYS A 259 -1.33 13.68 26.05
CA LYS A 259 -0.48 13.48 24.87
C LYS A 259 0.72 12.61 25.23
N ARG A 260 0.99 11.60 24.40
CA ARG A 260 2.16 10.73 24.51
C ARG A 260 3.15 11.11 23.41
N SER A 261 4.32 11.58 23.78
CA SER A 261 5.38 11.91 22.84
C SER A 261 5.82 10.67 22.07
N ALA A 262 5.92 10.77 20.76
CA ALA A 262 6.46 9.72 19.92
C ALA A 262 7.99 9.63 20.14
N PRO A 263 8.56 8.42 20.29
CA PRO A 263 10.00 8.29 20.44
C PRO A 263 10.73 8.70 19.15
N ALA A 264 11.89 9.34 19.29
CA ALA A 264 12.80 9.54 18.19
C ALA A 264 13.44 8.22 17.76
N LEU A 265 13.89 8.12 16.50
CA LEU A 265 14.72 7.00 16.07
C LEU A 265 16.00 6.95 16.91
N LYS A 266 16.47 5.74 17.24
CA LYS A 266 17.81 5.54 17.78
C LYS A 266 18.85 5.83 16.68
N ASP A 267 20.06 6.21 17.04
CA ASP A 267 21.14 6.50 16.09
C ASP A 267 21.40 5.35 15.11
N SER A 268 21.29 4.10 15.61
CA SER A 268 21.41 2.89 14.78
C SER A 268 20.28 2.68 13.79
N GLU A 269 19.14 3.33 14.00
CA GLU A 269 17.93 3.20 13.18
C GLU A 269 17.85 4.29 12.08
N VAL A 270 18.49 5.47 12.31
CA VAL A 270 18.37 6.63 11.42
C VAL A 270 18.74 6.30 9.97
N LYS A 271 19.87 5.59 9.75
CA LYS A 271 20.31 5.22 8.41
C LYS A 271 19.29 4.34 7.66
N GLY A 272 18.58 3.47 8.36
CA GLY A 272 17.62 2.52 7.76
C GLY A 272 16.24 3.12 7.54
N TYR A 273 15.77 3.91 8.49
CA TYR A 273 14.36 4.36 8.58
C TYR A 273 14.15 5.85 8.29
N CYS A 274 15.21 6.67 8.34
CA CYS A 274 15.27 8.10 8.03
C CYS A 274 14.49 8.98 9.01
N THR A 275 13.22 8.67 9.33
CA THR A 275 12.35 9.38 10.27
C THR A 275 11.55 8.42 11.15
N ASN A 276 10.92 8.96 12.20
CA ASN A 276 10.10 8.17 13.13
C ASN A 276 8.66 7.90 12.64
N GLY A 277 8.34 8.23 11.39
CA GLY A 277 7.03 7.93 10.79
C GLY A 277 7.07 7.88 9.27
N ILE A 278 6.21 7.04 8.70
CA ILE A 278 5.95 6.98 7.25
C ILE A 278 4.44 6.93 7.01
N VAL A 279 3.99 7.48 5.88
CA VAL A 279 2.61 7.36 5.39
C VAL A 279 2.56 6.24 4.36
N ASP A 280 1.82 5.17 4.68
CA ASP A 280 1.89 3.90 3.96
C ASP A 280 0.50 3.33 3.63
N SER A 281 0.10 3.42 2.36
CA SER A 281 -1.18 2.87 1.87
C SER A 281 -1.18 1.34 1.72
N GLY A 282 -0.02 0.70 1.70
CA GLY A 282 0.12 -0.76 1.72
C GLY A 282 -0.12 -1.37 3.09
N ALA A 283 -0.11 -0.57 4.15
CA ALA A 283 -0.34 -1.02 5.52
C ALA A 283 -1.83 -0.97 5.90
N SER A 284 -2.41 -2.12 6.25
CA SER A 284 -3.81 -2.23 6.71
C SER A 284 -4.04 -1.76 8.15
N MET A 285 -2.98 -1.35 8.84
CA MET A 285 -2.99 -0.95 10.24
C MET A 285 -2.24 0.37 10.43
N VAL A 286 -2.38 0.97 11.61
CA VAL A 286 -1.40 1.90 12.15
C VAL A 286 -0.51 1.11 13.11
N MET A 287 0.80 1.16 12.89
CA MET A 287 1.77 0.52 13.76
C MET A 287 2.53 1.57 14.56
N PHE A 288 2.59 1.39 15.86
CA PHE A 288 3.38 2.23 16.76
C PHE A 288 4.57 1.48 17.36
N PRO A 289 5.66 2.19 17.68
CA PRO A 289 6.75 1.63 18.46
C PRO A 289 6.26 1.00 19.77
N PRO A 290 6.87 -0.10 20.25
CA PRO A 290 6.36 -0.84 21.41
C PRO A 290 6.15 0.01 22.68
N SER A 291 7.04 0.98 22.93
CA SER A 291 6.93 1.88 24.08
C SER A 291 5.72 2.82 24.02
N LEU A 292 5.45 3.38 22.83
CA LEU A 292 4.30 4.25 22.60
C LEU A 292 3.00 3.43 22.61
N TYR A 293 2.98 2.29 21.91
CA TYR A 293 1.83 1.38 21.90
C TYR A 293 1.37 0.99 23.31
N LYS A 294 2.33 0.59 24.17
CA LYS A 294 2.03 0.24 25.56
C LYS A 294 1.35 1.39 26.31
N GLN A 295 1.80 2.64 26.09
CA GLN A 295 1.19 3.81 26.72
C GLN A 295 -0.25 4.01 26.22
N LEU A 296 -0.48 3.88 24.90
CA LEU A 296 -1.82 4.03 24.31
C LEU A 296 -2.78 2.94 24.80
N MET A 297 -2.32 1.70 24.96
CA MET A 297 -3.16 0.62 25.52
C MET A 297 -3.56 0.91 26.98
N ASN A 298 -2.66 1.49 27.77
CA ASN A 298 -2.99 1.95 29.12
C ASN A 298 -3.98 3.12 29.10
N ASP A 299 -3.86 4.02 28.13
CA ASP A 299 -4.79 5.16 27.98
C ASP A 299 -6.20 4.70 27.59
N PHE A 300 -6.32 3.69 26.73
CA PHE A 300 -7.61 3.03 26.46
C PHE A 300 -8.20 2.39 27.72
N ALA A 301 -7.37 1.69 28.51
CA ALA A 301 -7.80 1.09 29.78
C ALA A 301 -8.24 2.14 30.82
N ASN A 302 -7.58 3.30 30.85
CA ASN A 302 -7.95 4.43 31.72
C ASN A 302 -9.25 5.11 31.26
N HIS A 303 -9.50 5.15 29.93
CA HIS A 303 -10.75 5.66 29.39
C HIS A 303 -11.94 4.77 29.78
N ASN A 304 -11.79 3.44 29.59
CA ASN A 304 -12.75 2.44 30.03
C ASN A 304 -12.03 1.12 30.38
N PRO A 305 -12.07 0.69 31.67
CA PRO A 305 -11.39 -0.55 32.09
C PRO A 305 -11.81 -1.81 31.33
N GLN A 306 -13.05 -1.85 30.79
CA GLN A 306 -13.55 -2.99 30.00
C GLN A 306 -12.76 -3.18 28.68
N PHE A 307 -12.17 -2.12 28.14
CA PHE A 307 -11.37 -2.18 26.92
C PHE A 307 -10.13 -3.09 27.06
N THR A 308 -9.60 -3.24 28.28
CA THR A 308 -8.47 -4.17 28.52
C THR A 308 -8.80 -5.58 28.05
N ASN A 309 -10.00 -6.09 28.34
CA ASN A 309 -10.40 -7.43 27.92
C ASN A 309 -10.65 -7.52 26.41
N LEU A 310 -11.21 -6.48 25.81
CA LEU A 310 -11.50 -6.43 24.37
C LEU A 310 -10.19 -6.31 23.56
N LEU A 311 -9.20 -5.61 24.09
CA LEU A 311 -7.90 -5.41 23.43
C LEU A 311 -6.92 -6.56 23.65
N ALA A 312 -7.13 -7.42 24.63
CA ALA A 312 -6.22 -8.52 24.98
C ALA A 312 -5.80 -9.40 23.79
N PRO A 313 -6.68 -9.77 22.84
CA PRO A 313 -6.30 -10.56 21.65
C PRO A 313 -5.35 -9.83 20.70
N PHE A 314 -5.29 -8.50 20.77
CA PHE A 314 -4.54 -7.65 19.84
C PHE A 314 -3.22 -7.13 20.41
N MET A 315 -2.89 -7.47 21.66
CA MET A 315 -1.68 -7.00 22.34
C MET A 315 -0.38 -7.47 21.69
N THR A 316 -0.44 -8.57 20.93
CA THR A 316 0.70 -9.10 20.17
C THR A 316 0.25 -9.44 18.75
N PHE A 317 0.89 -8.82 17.78
CA PHE A 317 0.68 -9.15 16.38
C PHE A 317 1.63 -10.27 15.96
N ASP A 318 1.06 -11.34 15.43
CA ASP A 318 1.77 -12.55 14.97
C ASP A 318 1.72 -12.75 13.45
N GLY A 319 1.35 -11.70 12.70
CA GLY A 319 1.18 -11.76 11.25
C GLY A 319 -0.23 -12.13 10.80
N THR A 320 -1.12 -12.48 11.73
CA THR A 320 -2.51 -12.87 11.41
C THR A 320 -3.49 -11.80 11.86
N GLU A 321 -4.43 -11.43 10.99
CA GLU A 321 -5.52 -10.56 11.38
C GLU A 321 -6.46 -11.29 12.35
N LYS A 322 -6.60 -10.75 13.55
CA LYS A 322 -7.48 -11.28 14.60
C LYS A 322 -8.81 -10.53 14.63
N GLY A 323 -9.85 -11.20 15.09
CA GLY A 323 -11.16 -10.60 15.32
C GLY A 323 -11.76 -11.08 16.62
N ILE A 324 -12.66 -10.28 17.17
CA ILE A 324 -13.56 -10.63 18.29
C ILE A 324 -15.00 -10.47 17.82
N ASP A 325 -15.95 -10.99 18.58
CA ASP A 325 -17.38 -10.80 18.32
C ASP A 325 -17.74 -9.31 18.21
N ALA A 326 -18.26 -8.89 17.06
CA ALA A 326 -18.58 -7.51 16.77
C ALA A 326 -19.64 -6.90 17.74
N ASN A 327 -20.54 -7.75 18.28
CA ASN A 327 -21.54 -7.29 19.25
C ASN A 327 -20.93 -6.79 20.57
N LYS A 328 -19.66 -7.12 20.83
CA LYS A 328 -18.92 -6.62 22.01
C LYS A 328 -18.30 -5.25 21.79
N VAL A 329 -18.31 -4.73 20.55
CA VAL A 329 -17.64 -3.46 20.19
C VAL A 329 -18.72 -2.41 19.88
N ASN A 330 -19.04 -1.57 20.87
CA ASN A 330 -19.88 -0.40 20.67
C ASN A 330 -19.01 0.80 20.29
N LEU A 331 -18.92 1.13 19.00
CA LEU A 331 -18.04 2.19 18.51
C LEU A 331 -18.26 3.56 19.18
N HIS A 332 -19.47 3.85 19.65
CA HIS A 332 -19.80 5.13 20.32
C HIS A 332 -19.14 5.30 21.69
N GLU A 333 -18.64 4.21 22.26
CA GLU A 333 -17.92 4.24 23.57
C GLU A 333 -16.41 4.42 23.38
N TRP A 334 -15.88 4.24 22.17
CA TRP A 334 -14.47 4.31 21.88
C TRP A 334 -14.02 5.73 21.59
N PRO A 335 -12.86 6.18 22.14
CA PRO A 335 -12.35 7.52 21.96
C PRO A 335 -11.68 7.70 20.58
N ASN A 336 -11.65 8.93 20.07
CA ASN A 336 -10.82 9.26 18.94
C ASN A 336 -9.32 9.12 19.30
N ILE A 337 -8.50 8.84 18.29
CA ILE A 337 -7.04 8.89 18.38
C ILE A 337 -6.58 10.12 17.60
N TYR A 338 -5.80 10.99 18.24
CA TYR A 338 -5.23 12.17 17.61
C TYR A 338 -3.74 11.96 17.36
N LEU A 339 -3.29 12.21 16.13
CA LEU A 339 -1.90 12.18 15.69
C LEU A 339 -1.41 13.61 15.48
N TYR A 340 -0.31 13.95 16.12
CA TYR A 340 0.37 15.23 15.95
C TYR A 340 1.61 15.01 15.09
N ILE A 341 1.64 15.62 13.91
CA ILE A 341 2.68 15.43 12.88
C ILE A 341 3.27 16.79 12.54
N GLU A 342 4.56 16.85 12.26
CA GLU A 342 5.24 18.06 11.80
C GLU A 342 4.66 18.53 10.47
N GLY A 343 4.12 19.76 10.47
CA GLY A 343 3.65 20.45 9.28
C GLY A 343 4.67 21.42 8.72
N GLU A 344 4.30 22.19 7.70
CA GLU A 344 5.17 23.20 7.08
C GLU A 344 5.38 24.39 8.02
N ASP A 345 4.31 24.98 8.54
CA ASP A 345 4.37 26.17 9.39
C ASP A 345 4.19 25.84 10.88
N SER A 346 3.42 24.82 11.17
CA SER A 346 3.12 24.35 12.53
C SER A 346 2.72 22.87 12.52
N ASP A 347 2.80 22.24 13.68
CA ASP A 347 2.32 20.86 13.82
C ASP A 347 0.83 20.75 13.47
N ILE A 348 0.48 19.72 12.69
CA ILE A 348 -0.90 19.40 12.36
C ILE A 348 -1.45 18.33 13.31
N CYS A 349 -2.76 18.36 13.52
CA CYS A 349 -3.48 17.36 14.31
C CYS A 349 -4.45 16.60 13.42
N LEU A 350 -4.23 15.29 13.28
CA LEU A 350 -5.08 14.40 12.49
C LEU A 350 -5.86 13.46 13.40
N CYS A 351 -7.09 13.15 13.05
CA CYS A 351 -7.99 12.29 13.81
C CYS A 351 -8.14 10.92 13.15
N ILE A 352 -8.11 9.85 13.95
CA ILE A 352 -8.54 8.51 13.56
C ILE A 352 -9.74 8.15 14.45
N PRO A 353 -10.97 8.26 13.95
CA PRO A 353 -12.15 7.90 14.71
C PRO A 353 -12.34 6.37 14.84
N PRO A 354 -13.17 5.90 15.77
CA PRO A 354 -13.33 4.49 16.09
C PRO A 354 -13.65 3.59 14.91
N GLU A 355 -14.46 4.02 13.98
CA GLU A 355 -14.85 3.27 12.77
C GLU A 355 -13.70 2.98 11.82
N HIS A 356 -12.55 3.65 11.97
CA HIS A 356 -11.37 3.41 11.14
C HIS A 356 -10.35 2.51 11.81
N TYR A 357 -10.23 2.52 13.13
CA TYR A 357 -9.35 1.61 13.84
C TYR A 357 -10.03 0.34 14.40
N TRP A 358 -11.36 0.31 14.44
CA TRP A 358 -12.16 -0.90 14.55
C TRP A 358 -12.85 -1.20 13.22
N GLN A 359 -12.59 -2.36 12.66
CA GLN A 359 -13.19 -2.81 11.41
C GLN A 359 -14.27 -3.85 11.70
N ILE A 360 -15.54 -3.40 11.75
CA ILE A 360 -16.71 -4.27 11.97
C ILE A 360 -16.95 -5.11 10.70
N HIS A 361 -17.36 -6.36 10.86
CA HIS A 361 -17.47 -7.38 9.80
C HIS A 361 -16.11 -7.65 9.12
N ALA A 362 -15.08 -7.79 9.94
CA ALA A 362 -13.73 -8.17 9.54
C ALA A 362 -12.96 -8.82 10.73
N PRO A 363 -12.06 -9.80 10.50
CA PRO A 363 -11.70 -10.39 9.20
C PRO A 363 -12.81 -11.25 8.59
N GLU A 364 -13.82 -11.63 9.37
CA GLU A 364 -14.95 -12.44 8.98
C GLU A 364 -16.28 -11.72 9.34
N PRO A 365 -17.43 -12.18 8.79
CA PRO A 365 -18.74 -11.66 9.19
C PRO A 365 -18.94 -11.74 10.71
N GLU A 366 -19.64 -10.76 11.27
CA GLU A 366 -19.95 -10.67 12.70
C GLU A 366 -18.73 -10.54 13.64
N MET A 367 -17.52 -10.40 13.08
CA MET A 367 -16.31 -10.10 13.84
C MET A 367 -15.95 -8.62 13.76
N ALA A 368 -15.13 -8.17 14.71
CA ALA A 368 -14.49 -6.86 14.71
C ALA A 368 -12.98 -7.02 14.89
N SER A 369 -12.21 -6.36 14.02
CA SER A 369 -10.74 -6.37 14.04
C SER A 369 -10.21 -5.00 14.46
N PHE A 370 -9.24 -5.00 15.38
CA PHE A 370 -8.57 -3.79 15.86
C PHE A 370 -7.31 -3.53 15.03
N LYS A 371 -7.15 -2.29 14.55
CA LYS A 371 -6.14 -1.93 13.55
C LYS A 371 -5.04 -1.01 14.06
N ILE A 372 -4.90 -0.88 15.38
CA ILE A 372 -3.71 -0.25 15.99
C ILE A 372 -2.86 -1.36 16.56
N LEU A 373 -1.64 -1.51 16.06
CA LEU A 373 -0.80 -2.67 16.35
C LEU A 373 0.62 -2.24 16.76
N SER A 374 1.36 -3.20 17.28
CA SER A 374 2.80 -3.12 17.50
C SER A 374 3.42 -4.51 17.34
N THR A 375 4.68 -4.55 16.98
CA THR A 375 5.45 -5.79 16.86
C THR A 375 6.66 -5.73 17.79
N PRO A 376 7.00 -6.80 18.51
CA PRO A 376 8.20 -6.84 19.33
C PRO A 376 9.45 -6.49 18.49
N ASN A 377 10.36 -5.73 19.08
CA ASN A 377 11.60 -5.27 18.44
C ASN A 377 11.42 -4.36 17.21
N TRP A 378 10.21 -3.86 16.96
CA TRP A 378 10.02 -2.85 15.94
C TRP A 378 10.79 -1.57 16.28
N PRO A 379 11.42 -0.89 15.29
CA PRO A 379 12.12 0.36 15.51
C PRO A 379 11.22 1.47 16.04
N ASN A 380 11.82 2.57 16.45
CA ASN A 380 11.08 3.76 16.86
C ASN A 380 10.44 4.49 15.66
N GLN A 381 9.84 3.74 14.75
CA GLN A 381 9.13 4.27 13.58
C GLN A 381 7.65 3.87 13.62
N SER A 382 6.77 4.84 13.41
CA SER A 382 5.33 4.62 13.21
C SER A 382 5.03 4.38 11.73
N ILE A 383 4.15 3.41 11.43
CA ILE A 383 3.56 3.24 10.11
C ILE A 383 2.14 3.79 10.18
N LEU A 384 1.88 4.85 9.41
CA LEU A 384 0.58 5.52 9.33
C LEU A 384 -0.18 4.96 8.13
N GLY A 385 -0.87 3.85 8.34
CA GLY A 385 -1.55 3.10 7.29
C GLY A 385 -3.01 3.49 7.09
N LEU A 386 -3.76 2.58 6.49
CA LEU A 386 -5.16 2.78 6.08
C LEU A 386 -6.08 3.33 7.17
N PRO A 387 -5.99 2.97 8.48
CA PRO A 387 -6.88 3.57 9.47
C PRO A 387 -6.81 5.10 9.54
N LEU A 388 -5.63 5.70 9.29
CA LEU A 388 -5.50 7.15 9.16
C LEU A 388 -6.04 7.61 7.81
N LEU A 389 -5.61 6.98 6.70
CA LEU A 389 -5.96 7.38 5.34
C LEU A 389 -7.46 7.28 5.08
N ASN A 390 -8.13 6.32 5.70
CA ASN A 390 -9.57 6.10 5.58
C ASN A 390 -10.42 7.28 6.10
N ASN A 391 -9.86 8.18 6.90
CA ASN A 391 -10.56 9.38 7.37
C ASN A 391 -10.40 10.58 6.44
N TYR A 392 -9.47 10.52 5.49
CA TYR A 392 -9.09 11.66 4.67
C TYR A 392 -9.10 11.36 3.17
N TYR A 393 -9.27 12.41 2.37
CA TYR A 393 -8.75 12.46 1.03
C TYR A 393 -7.29 12.84 1.15
N THR A 394 -6.39 11.88 0.91
CA THR A 394 -4.95 12.04 1.16
C THR A 394 -4.22 12.33 -0.14
N ILE A 395 -3.59 13.49 -0.22
CA ILE A 395 -2.86 13.97 -1.40
C ILE A 395 -1.37 13.81 -1.15
N PHE A 396 -0.68 13.19 -2.08
CA PHE A 396 0.77 13.06 -2.14
C PHE A 396 1.26 14.02 -3.21
N ASP A 397 1.77 15.16 -2.78
CA ASP A 397 2.24 16.23 -3.66
C ASP A 397 3.77 16.29 -3.65
N ARG A 398 4.39 15.76 -4.71
CA ARG A 398 5.84 15.74 -4.87
C ARG A 398 6.39 16.99 -5.56
N GLU A 399 5.53 17.92 -6.00
CA GLU A 399 5.92 19.19 -6.63
C GLU A 399 6.16 20.28 -5.60
N ASN A 400 5.65 20.12 -4.37
CA ASN A 400 5.75 21.13 -3.31
C ASN A 400 7.02 20.92 -2.47
N GLY A 401 7.88 21.94 -2.39
CA GLY A 401 9.14 21.91 -1.65
C GLY A 401 10.19 20.94 -2.25
N ASP A 402 11.24 20.65 -1.48
CA ASP A 402 12.37 19.81 -1.96
C ASP A 402 12.02 18.32 -2.07
N LYS A 403 11.13 17.82 -1.21
CA LYS A 403 10.80 16.40 -1.06
C LYS A 403 9.31 16.10 -1.13
N GLY A 404 8.50 17.12 -1.38
CA GLY A 404 7.06 17.02 -1.40
C GLY A 404 6.42 17.19 -0.02
N VAL A 405 5.09 17.08 -0.01
CA VAL A 405 4.24 17.09 1.19
C VAL A 405 3.17 16.01 1.10
N VAL A 406 2.63 15.62 2.24
CA VAL A 406 1.40 14.82 2.31
C VAL A 406 0.31 15.69 2.91
N GLN A 407 -0.80 15.82 2.19
CA GLN A 407 -1.91 16.66 2.59
C GLN A 407 -3.14 15.82 2.90
N PHE A 408 -3.83 16.20 3.98
CA PHE A 408 -5.00 15.50 4.49
C PHE A 408 -6.19 16.45 4.50
N ALA A 409 -7.16 16.19 3.65
CA ALA A 409 -8.41 16.94 3.59
C ALA A 409 -9.59 16.09 4.08
N THR A 410 -10.56 16.70 4.74
CA THR A 410 -11.80 15.99 5.11
C THR A 410 -12.48 15.47 3.85
N LYS A 411 -12.84 14.19 3.82
CA LYS A 411 -13.56 13.60 2.68
C LYS A 411 -14.92 14.25 2.48
N ALA A 412 -15.33 14.43 1.23
CA ALA A 412 -16.73 14.62 0.90
C ALA A 412 -17.55 13.38 1.30
N SER A 413 -18.86 13.51 1.50
CA SER A 413 -19.69 12.36 1.87
C SER A 413 -19.66 11.28 0.78
N LEU A 414 -19.77 10.01 1.18
CA LEU A 414 -19.80 8.85 0.26
C LEU A 414 -20.88 8.98 -0.82
N SER A 415 -22.01 9.63 -0.52
CA SER A 415 -23.09 9.92 -1.47
C SER A 415 -22.64 10.86 -2.59
N ASP A 416 -21.72 11.77 -2.31
CA ASP A 416 -21.26 12.78 -3.26
C ASP A 416 -20.12 12.23 -4.14
N ALA A 417 -19.28 11.34 -3.59
CA ALA A 417 -18.10 10.81 -4.28
C ALA A 417 -18.40 9.63 -5.23
N LEU A 418 -19.47 8.90 -5.06
CA LEU A 418 -19.76 7.63 -5.72
C LEU A 418 -20.97 7.65 -6.66
N HIS A 419 -21.24 8.75 -7.36
CA HIS A 419 -22.05 8.71 -8.60
C HIS A 419 -21.38 7.85 -9.71
N LEU A 420 -20.47 6.96 -9.30
CA LEU A 420 -19.60 6.12 -10.13
C LEU A 420 -20.22 4.77 -10.50
N GLU A 421 -21.43 4.47 -10.03
CA GLU A 421 -22.05 3.15 -10.19
C GLU A 421 -22.54 2.81 -11.61
N SER A 422 -22.54 3.76 -12.53
CA SER A 422 -23.12 3.52 -13.88
C SER A 422 -22.13 3.09 -14.95
N SER A 423 -20.84 3.08 -14.68
CA SER A 423 -19.84 2.63 -15.66
C SER A 423 -19.34 1.22 -15.31
N GLY A 424 -19.86 0.20 -16.02
CA GLY A 424 -19.60 -1.23 -15.84
C GLY A 424 -18.13 -1.68 -16.05
N ILE A 425 -17.19 -1.09 -15.32
CA ILE A 425 -15.76 -1.38 -15.40
C ILE A 425 -15.36 -2.64 -14.59
N PHE A 426 -16.22 -3.12 -13.69
CA PHE A 426 -15.94 -4.33 -12.92
C PHE A 426 -16.50 -5.58 -13.61
N HIS A 427 -15.93 -5.98 -14.74
CA HIS A 427 -16.16 -7.32 -15.27
C HIS A 427 -15.19 -8.30 -14.62
N SER A 428 -15.71 -9.11 -13.71
CA SER A 428 -15.02 -10.26 -13.15
C SER A 428 -14.65 -11.24 -14.26
N GLN A 429 -13.37 -11.43 -14.53
CA GLN A 429 -12.90 -12.69 -15.09
C GLN A 429 -12.66 -13.68 -13.94
N THR A 430 -13.76 -14.18 -13.36
CA THR A 430 -13.71 -15.46 -12.64
C THR A 430 -13.66 -16.57 -13.69
N LYS A 431 -12.50 -16.86 -14.25
CA LYS A 431 -12.19 -18.13 -14.86
C LYS A 431 -10.95 -18.69 -14.20
N GLN A 432 -11.15 -19.85 -13.64
CA GLN A 432 -10.19 -20.86 -13.20
C GLN A 432 -10.05 -21.02 -11.69
N ASN A 433 -10.96 -21.80 -11.14
CA ASN A 433 -10.61 -22.94 -10.31
C ASN A 433 -11.78 -23.93 -10.35
N LYS A 434 -12.01 -24.53 -11.53
CA LYS A 434 -12.66 -25.83 -11.68
C LYS A 434 -11.62 -26.72 -12.31
N ASN A 435 -10.90 -27.42 -11.47
CA ASN A 435 -10.30 -28.74 -11.68
C ASN A 435 -9.29 -28.99 -10.56
N LYS A 436 -9.78 -29.53 -9.48
CA LYS A 436 -9.13 -30.55 -8.64
C LYS A 436 -10.21 -31.09 -7.71
N GLU A 437 -10.93 -32.08 -8.19
CA GLU A 437 -11.36 -33.18 -7.36
C GLU A 437 -10.16 -34.09 -7.14
#